data_2f5300932c1ddcdf4a54cc5554a5db05
#
_entry.id   2f5300932c1ddcdf4a54cc5554a5db05
#
_cell.length_a   1.000
_cell.length_b   1.000
_cell.length_c   1.000
_cell.angle_alpha   90.00
_cell.angle_beta   90.00
_cell.angle_gamma   90.00
#
_symmetry.space_group_name_H-M   'P 1'
#
loop_
_entity.id
_entity.type
_entity.pdbx_description
1 polymer ?
#
loop_
_entity_poly.entity_id
_entity_poly.type
_entity_poly.pdbx_seq_one_letter_code
_entity_poly.pdbx_strand_id
1 'polypeptide(L)'
;MTREQLVEQIFKKRSYLCVGLDTDITKIPKHLLFEADPVFTFNKAIIDATKELCVAYKINTAFYEALGVKGWEAMEKTVKYIGNEHFKIADAKRGDIGNTSDQYAKAFFETLPFDSITVAPYMGRDSVEPFLKVDGKWAIVLGLTSNKGAEDFEFKKMAREDTRHGVDELLYEKVLKTVSNWGTLDNLMFVVGATHADEFNHIRKLTPHHFYLVPGLGAQGGSLKEISEKAMIRDCGLLVNASRAIIYSSEKEDFAEEARAIAEQYQQEMNEQLPEKNIFQLGCVYEIFNTSNGLITIMDFTENTTPKIGTILENMLGHRWKITGIDAPKSIDMTSFKFKPRFSDFIYGCLLQPINHSEILKEHEVLQVLN
;
A
#
# COMPACT_ATOMS: atom_id res chain seq x y z
N MET A 1 2.70 -9.19 3.36
CA MET A 1 2.13 -9.11 1.98
C MET A 1 2.98 -8.18 1.15
N THR A 2 3.41 -8.60 -0.05
CA THR A 2 4.19 -7.75 -0.96
C THR A 2 3.29 -6.77 -1.74
N ARG A 3 3.91 -5.81 -2.45
CA ARG A 3 3.18 -4.87 -3.32
C ARG A 3 2.36 -5.60 -4.40
N GLU A 4 2.98 -6.57 -5.07
CA GLU A 4 2.31 -7.33 -6.12
C GLU A 4 1.11 -8.11 -5.58
N GLN A 5 1.27 -8.75 -4.42
CA GLN A 5 0.17 -9.48 -3.78
C GLN A 5 -0.98 -8.54 -3.41
N LEU A 6 -0.67 -7.33 -2.91
CA LEU A 6 -1.69 -6.32 -2.61
C LEU A 6 -2.42 -5.88 -3.88
N VAL A 7 -1.67 -5.56 -4.94
CA VAL A 7 -2.22 -5.17 -6.25
C VAL A 7 -3.08 -6.28 -6.84
N GLU A 8 -2.61 -7.53 -6.78
CA GLU A 8 -3.39 -8.70 -7.21
C GLU A 8 -4.74 -8.78 -6.49
N GLN A 9 -4.74 -8.63 -5.15
CA GLN A 9 -5.99 -8.65 -4.37
C GLN A 9 -6.91 -7.48 -4.75
N ILE A 10 -6.37 -6.28 -4.98
CA ILE A 10 -7.15 -5.11 -5.42
C ILE A 10 -7.91 -5.42 -6.73
N PHE A 11 -7.22 -5.95 -7.72
CA PHE A 11 -7.84 -6.24 -9.01
C PHE A 11 -8.71 -7.50 -8.97
N LYS A 12 -8.36 -8.52 -8.19
CA LYS A 12 -9.16 -9.72 -7.97
C LYS A 12 -10.50 -9.40 -7.32
N LYS A 13 -10.49 -8.61 -6.26
CA LYS A 13 -11.69 -8.21 -5.51
C LYS A 13 -12.39 -6.98 -6.09
N ARG A 14 -11.79 -6.34 -7.08
CA ARG A 14 -12.27 -5.06 -7.64
C ARG A 14 -12.53 -4.01 -6.57
N SER A 15 -11.60 -3.93 -5.60
CA SER A 15 -11.71 -3.11 -4.40
C SER A 15 -10.34 -2.66 -3.92
N TYR A 16 -10.23 -1.44 -3.45
CA TYR A 16 -9.11 -0.91 -2.67
C TYR A 16 -9.57 -0.42 -1.30
N LEU A 17 -10.67 -1.03 -0.83
CA LEU A 17 -11.24 -0.76 0.48
C LEU A 17 -10.33 -1.31 1.59
N CYS A 18 -10.09 -0.48 2.58
CA CYS A 18 -9.50 -0.83 3.86
C CYS A 18 -10.58 -0.68 4.94
N VAL A 19 -11.00 -1.77 5.56
CA VAL A 19 -11.97 -1.71 6.66
C VAL A 19 -11.25 -1.40 7.97
N GLY A 20 -11.64 -0.29 8.61
CA GLY A 20 -11.08 0.09 9.90
C GLY A 20 -11.81 -0.61 11.05
N LEU A 21 -11.07 -1.34 11.88
CA LEU A 21 -11.55 -1.99 13.10
C LEU A 21 -11.23 -1.12 14.33
N ASP A 22 -11.77 0.09 14.34
CA ASP A 22 -11.64 1.06 15.44
C ASP A 22 -12.70 0.75 16.50
N THR A 23 -12.61 -0.44 17.12
CA THR A 23 -13.67 -1.06 17.92
C THR A 23 -13.74 -0.49 19.31
N ASP A 24 -14.74 0.35 19.54
CA ASP A 24 -15.08 0.94 20.81
C ASP A 24 -16.11 0.03 21.51
N ILE A 25 -15.74 -0.55 22.64
CA ILE A 25 -16.60 -1.46 23.40
C ILE A 25 -17.94 -0.83 23.83
N THR A 26 -18.00 0.49 23.89
CA THR A 26 -19.24 1.22 24.25
C THR A 26 -20.22 1.35 23.08
N LYS A 27 -19.79 1.02 21.84
CA LYS A 27 -20.56 1.17 20.61
C LYS A 27 -20.93 -0.14 19.93
N ILE A 28 -20.36 -1.27 20.39
CA ILE A 28 -20.73 -2.57 19.84
C ILE A 28 -22.16 -2.94 20.28
N PRO A 29 -22.86 -3.82 19.52
CA PRO A 29 -24.19 -4.30 19.88
C PRO A 29 -24.24 -4.88 21.29
N LYS A 30 -25.25 -4.50 22.05
CA LYS A 30 -25.33 -4.81 23.49
C LYS A 30 -25.34 -6.32 23.82
N HIS A 31 -25.89 -7.13 22.91
CA HIS A 31 -25.92 -8.59 23.09
C HIS A 31 -24.50 -9.21 23.11
N LEU A 32 -23.54 -8.59 22.43
CA LEU A 32 -22.14 -9.05 22.41
C LEU A 32 -21.38 -8.77 23.71
N LEU A 33 -21.88 -7.84 24.56
CA LEU A 33 -21.24 -7.54 25.85
C LEU A 33 -21.25 -8.71 26.83
N PHE A 34 -22.08 -9.72 26.60
CA PHE A 34 -22.14 -10.95 27.38
C PHE A 34 -21.18 -12.04 26.90
N GLU A 35 -20.51 -11.82 25.79
CA GLU A 35 -19.51 -12.74 25.25
C GLU A 35 -18.23 -12.74 26.10
N ALA A 36 -17.47 -13.83 26.05
CA ALA A 36 -16.21 -13.93 26.80
C ALA A 36 -15.15 -12.91 26.30
N ASP A 37 -15.19 -12.56 25.00
CA ASP A 37 -14.33 -11.57 24.37
C ASP A 37 -15.17 -10.73 23.38
N PRO A 38 -15.91 -9.73 23.89
CA PRO A 38 -16.85 -8.96 23.09
C PRO A 38 -16.22 -8.27 21.88
N VAL A 39 -15.01 -7.72 22.08
CA VAL A 39 -14.28 -6.99 21.01
C VAL A 39 -13.87 -7.93 19.91
N PHE A 40 -13.30 -9.08 20.23
CA PHE A 40 -12.92 -10.07 19.23
C PHE A 40 -14.15 -10.67 18.53
N THR A 41 -15.22 -10.98 19.26
CA THR A 41 -16.48 -11.52 18.70
C THR A 41 -17.05 -10.53 17.67
N PHE A 42 -17.11 -9.24 18.01
CA PHE A 42 -17.54 -8.20 17.09
C PHE A 42 -16.63 -8.12 15.84
N ASN A 43 -15.31 -8.01 16.04
CA ASN A 43 -14.36 -7.92 14.93
C ASN A 43 -14.45 -9.14 14.00
N LYS A 44 -14.58 -10.32 14.57
CA LYS A 44 -14.74 -11.57 13.81
C LYS A 44 -15.95 -11.51 12.89
N ALA A 45 -17.11 -11.08 13.41
CA ALA A 45 -18.33 -10.96 12.62
C ALA A 45 -18.18 -9.93 11.47
N ILE A 46 -17.56 -8.77 11.75
CA ILE A 46 -17.27 -7.75 10.74
C ILE A 46 -16.32 -8.30 9.65
N ILE A 47 -15.24 -9.00 10.06
CA ILE A 47 -14.29 -9.59 9.12
C ILE A 47 -15.00 -10.63 8.23
N ASP A 48 -15.78 -11.54 8.81
CA ASP A 48 -16.51 -12.55 8.07
C ASP A 48 -17.48 -11.96 7.05
N ALA A 49 -18.13 -10.84 7.40
CA ALA A 49 -19.06 -10.13 6.54
C ALA A 49 -18.39 -9.35 5.39
N THR A 50 -17.15 -8.86 5.59
CA THR A 50 -16.51 -7.90 4.67
C THR A 50 -15.28 -8.43 3.92
N LYS A 51 -14.75 -9.61 4.27
CA LYS A 51 -13.48 -10.14 3.72
C LYS A 51 -13.45 -10.31 2.20
N GLU A 52 -14.58 -10.54 1.55
CA GLU A 52 -14.66 -10.66 0.09
C GLU A 52 -14.70 -9.28 -0.61
N LEU A 53 -14.97 -8.22 0.15
CA LEU A 53 -15.25 -6.88 -0.35
C LEU A 53 -14.11 -5.89 -0.13
N CYS A 54 -13.15 -6.23 0.71
CA CYS A 54 -11.99 -5.38 1.04
C CYS A 54 -10.67 -6.11 0.84
N VAL A 55 -9.59 -5.34 0.74
CA VAL A 55 -8.23 -5.86 0.57
C VAL A 55 -7.35 -5.66 1.79
N ALA A 56 -7.80 -4.84 2.73
CA ALA A 56 -7.04 -4.51 3.92
C ALA A 56 -7.94 -4.35 5.14
N TYR A 57 -7.36 -4.62 6.31
CA TYR A 57 -7.93 -4.27 7.59
C TYR A 57 -6.95 -3.39 8.38
N LYS A 58 -7.47 -2.31 8.94
CA LYS A 58 -6.70 -1.37 9.75
C LYS A 58 -7.18 -1.42 11.21
N ILE A 59 -6.31 -1.84 12.11
CA ILE A 59 -6.58 -1.87 13.55
C ILE A 59 -5.99 -0.62 14.18
N ASN A 60 -6.85 0.27 14.68
CA ASN A 60 -6.39 1.44 15.44
C ASN A 60 -6.08 0.99 16.87
N THR A 61 -4.80 0.89 17.17
CA THR A 61 -4.32 0.29 18.44
C THR A 61 -4.81 1.03 19.68
N ALA A 62 -5.11 2.32 19.58
CA ALA A 62 -5.57 3.12 20.72
C ALA A 62 -6.85 2.57 21.36
N PHE A 63 -7.79 2.02 20.57
CA PHE A 63 -9.03 1.43 21.09
C PHE A 63 -8.77 0.15 21.88
N TYR A 64 -7.73 -0.58 21.54
CA TYR A 64 -7.34 -1.83 22.19
C TYR A 64 -6.42 -1.56 23.38
N GLU A 65 -5.45 -0.67 23.24
CA GLU A 65 -4.55 -0.26 24.32
C GLU A 65 -5.33 0.31 25.52
N ALA A 66 -6.41 1.06 25.25
CA ALA A 66 -7.29 1.61 26.29
C ALA A 66 -8.00 0.54 27.14
N LEU A 67 -8.12 -0.70 26.66
CA LEU A 67 -8.70 -1.83 27.38
C LEU A 67 -7.66 -2.64 28.17
N GLY A 68 -6.40 -2.21 28.18
CA GLY A 68 -5.31 -2.90 28.88
C GLY A 68 -5.03 -4.28 28.30
N VAL A 69 -4.67 -5.25 29.14
CA VAL A 69 -4.29 -6.60 28.72
C VAL A 69 -5.34 -7.27 27.84
N LYS A 70 -6.63 -7.15 28.19
CA LYS A 70 -7.73 -7.72 27.40
C LYS A 70 -7.82 -7.13 25.99
N GLY A 71 -7.52 -5.84 25.83
CA GLY A 71 -7.48 -5.21 24.52
C GLY A 71 -6.31 -5.72 23.67
N TRP A 72 -5.13 -5.91 24.25
CA TRP A 72 -4.00 -6.52 23.56
C TRP A 72 -4.29 -7.95 23.11
N GLU A 73 -4.92 -8.77 23.96
CA GLU A 73 -5.35 -10.13 23.63
C GLU A 73 -6.38 -10.14 22.49
N ALA A 74 -7.37 -9.24 22.53
CA ALA A 74 -8.38 -9.10 21.49
C ALA A 74 -7.75 -8.66 20.16
N MET A 75 -6.78 -7.73 20.19
CA MET A 75 -6.03 -7.29 19.01
C MET A 75 -5.22 -8.44 18.41
N GLU A 76 -4.51 -9.20 19.22
CA GLU A 76 -3.73 -10.37 18.77
C GLU A 76 -4.64 -11.41 18.11
N LYS A 77 -5.76 -11.76 18.71
CA LYS A 77 -6.75 -12.68 18.12
C LYS A 77 -7.30 -12.13 16.82
N THR A 78 -7.62 -10.84 16.76
CA THR A 78 -8.16 -10.18 15.57
C THR A 78 -7.16 -10.21 14.41
N VAL A 79 -5.91 -9.80 14.61
CA VAL A 79 -4.90 -9.75 13.54
C VAL A 79 -4.55 -11.15 13.02
N LYS A 80 -4.57 -12.16 13.89
CA LYS A 80 -4.39 -13.57 13.49
C LYS A 80 -5.60 -14.10 12.70
N TYR A 81 -6.81 -13.66 13.06
CA TYR A 81 -8.05 -14.09 12.40
C TYR A 81 -8.19 -13.54 10.97
N ILE A 82 -7.71 -12.34 10.69
CA ILE A 82 -7.74 -11.73 9.35
C ILE A 82 -7.08 -12.63 8.28
N GLY A 83 -6.10 -13.44 8.67
CA GLY A 83 -5.40 -14.32 7.73
C GLY A 83 -4.41 -13.58 6.82
N ASN A 84 -3.96 -14.26 5.75
CA ASN A 84 -2.88 -13.79 4.89
C ASN A 84 -3.34 -13.19 3.54
N GLU A 85 -4.63 -13.26 3.25
CA GLU A 85 -5.20 -12.73 1.99
C GLU A 85 -5.52 -11.22 2.07
N HIS A 86 -5.35 -10.61 3.24
CA HIS A 86 -5.62 -9.20 3.47
C HIS A 86 -4.38 -8.51 4.02
N PHE A 87 -4.16 -7.28 3.58
CA PHE A 87 -3.12 -6.42 4.10
C PHE A 87 -3.50 -5.90 5.50
N LYS A 88 -2.67 -6.18 6.49
CA LYS A 88 -2.95 -5.92 7.91
C LYS A 88 -2.18 -4.69 8.38
N ILE A 89 -2.92 -3.66 8.78
CA ILE A 89 -2.36 -2.36 9.15
C ILE A 89 -2.50 -2.14 10.66
N ALA A 90 -1.39 -1.97 11.38
CA ALA A 90 -1.38 -1.43 12.73
C ALA A 90 -1.40 0.10 12.66
N ASP A 91 -2.55 0.70 12.94
CA ASP A 91 -2.66 2.17 13.00
C ASP A 91 -2.25 2.65 14.40
N ALA A 92 -0.95 2.64 14.65
CA ALA A 92 -0.34 2.85 15.97
C ALA A 92 0.41 4.18 16.08
N LYS A 93 0.74 4.81 14.95
CA LYS A 93 1.47 6.08 14.86
C LYS A 93 2.69 6.11 15.77
N ARG A 94 3.48 5.01 15.72
CA ARG A 94 4.70 4.92 16.52
C ARG A 94 5.78 5.85 15.97
N GLY A 95 6.72 6.20 16.82
CA GLY A 95 7.88 6.98 16.49
C GLY A 95 8.76 7.08 17.71
N ASP A 96 9.98 6.56 17.60
CA ASP A 96 11.01 6.61 18.62
C ASP A 96 12.36 6.44 17.94
N ILE A 97 13.45 6.62 18.64
CA ILE A 97 14.79 6.55 18.06
C ILE A 97 15.45 5.19 18.27
N GLY A 98 16.23 4.78 17.25
CA GLY A 98 17.16 3.64 17.33
C GLY A 98 16.54 2.37 17.88
N ASN A 99 17.15 1.81 18.92
CA ASN A 99 16.78 0.55 19.55
C ASN A 99 15.32 0.49 20.04
N THR A 100 14.72 1.60 20.47
CA THR A 100 13.31 1.62 20.89
C THR A 100 12.38 1.39 19.68
N SER A 101 12.67 2.02 18.56
CA SER A 101 11.93 1.75 17.30
C SER A 101 12.09 0.32 16.81
N ASP A 102 13.30 -0.30 16.98
CA ASP A 102 13.49 -1.73 16.69
C ASP A 102 12.57 -2.61 17.55
N GLN A 103 12.36 -2.28 18.83
CA GLN A 103 11.42 -3.02 19.68
C GLN A 103 9.95 -2.85 19.23
N TYR A 104 9.55 -1.67 18.77
CA TYR A 104 8.24 -1.48 18.16
C TYR A 104 8.08 -2.28 16.86
N ALA A 105 9.09 -2.27 15.98
CA ALA A 105 9.07 -3.07 14.75
C ALA A 105 8.91 -4.57 15.08
N LYS A 106 9.66 -5.08 16.04
CA LYS A 106 9.54 -6.46 16.53
C LYS A 106 8.14 -6.76 17.08
N ALA A 107 7.58 -5.87 17.90
CA ALA A 107 6.26 -6.05 18.50
C ALA A 107 5.16 -6.18 17.44
N PHE A 108 5.17 -5.34 16.41
CA PHE A 108 4.12 -5.30 15.39
C PHE A 108 4.36 -6.19 14.18
N PHE A 109 5.59 -6.65 13.92
CA PHE A 109 5.90 -7.46 12.75
C PHE A 109 6.20 -8.92 13.06
N GLU A 110 6.73 -9.21 14.27
CA GLU A 110 7.09 -10.56 14.70
C GLU A 110 6.10 -11.10 15.73
N THR A 111 5.84 -10.36 16.82
CA THR A 111 4.93 -10.79 17.89
C THR A 111 3.47 -10.72 17.44
N LEU A 112 3.07 -9.59 16.87
CA LEU A 112 1.77 -9.39 16.23
C LEU A 112 1.97 -9.43 14.71
N PRO A 113 1.31 -10.34 13.96
CA PRO A 113 1.61 -10.57 12.56
C PRO A 113 0.99 -9.52 11.63
N PHE A 114 1.25 -8.24 11.87
CA PHE A 114 0.87 -7.17 10.96
C PHE A 114 1.78 -7.15 9.72
N ASP A 115 1.26 -6.63 8.61
CA ASP A 115 2.04 -6.37 7.40
C ASP A 115 2.64 -4.96 7.41
N SER A 116 1.98 -4.03 8.13
CA SER A 116 2.39 -2.63 8.15
C SER A 116 2.05 -1.94 9.47
N ILE A 117 2.69 -0.79 9.67
CA ILE A 117 2.45 0.08 10.84
C ILE A 117 2.50 1.55 10.41
N THR A 118 1.60 2.38 10.95
CA THR A 118 1.68 3.83 10.79
C THR A 118 2.75 4.42 11.69
N VAL A 119 3.58 5.32 11.14
CA VAL A 119 4.75 5.90 11.80
C VAL A 119 4.74 7.42 11.66
N ALA A 120 5.08 8.11 12.76
CA ALA A 120 5.26 9.56 12.75
C ALA A 120 6.72 9.92 12.41
N PRO A 121 6.96 10.76 11.38
CA PRO A 121 8.32 11.03 10.89
C PRO A 121 9.02 12.20 11.60
N TYR A 122 8.38 12.85 12.56
CA TYR A 122 8.84 14.12 13.14
C TYR A 122 10.27 14.05 13.72
N MET A 123 10.68 12.91 14.29
CA MET A 123 12.02 12.73 14.85
C MET A 123 13.10 12.35 13.80
N GLY A 124 12.75 12.27 12.52
CA GLY A 124 13.71 12.02 11.45
C GLY A 124 13.87 10.55 11.05
N ARG A 125 14.93 10.28 10.25
CA ARG A 125 15.14 8.99 9.58
C ARG A 125 15.28 7.82 10.54
N ASP A 126 16.01 7.99 11.62
CA ASP A 126 16.28 6.96 12.61
C ASP A 126 15.02 6.50 13.38
N SER A 127 13.92 7.28 13.32
CA SER A 127 12.63 6.88 13.87
C SER A 127 11.77 6.03 12.90
N VAL A 128 12.06 6.06 11.61
CA VAL A 128 11.31 5.36 10.55
C VAL A 128 12.08 4.15 10.02
N GLU A 129 13.39 4.28 9.86
CA GLU A 129 14.25 3.27 9.24
C GLU A 129 14.15 1.86 9.86
N PRO A 130 13.98 1.68 11.20
CA PRO A 130 13.82 0.37 11.80
C PRO A 130 12.64 -0.43 11.23
N PHE A 131 11.54 0.25 10.89
CA PHE A 131 10.36 -0.39 10.29
C PHE A 131 10.57 -0.74 8.81
N LEU A 132 11.45 -0.02 8.10
CA LEU A 132 11.77 -0.26 6.70
C LEU A 132 12.77 -1.41 6.49
N LYS A 133 13.50 -1.81 7.54
CA LYS A 133 14.52 -2.88 7.49
C LYS A 133 13.94 -4.29 7.57
N VAL A 134 12.67 -4.44 7.93
CA VAL A 134 12.05 -5.75 8.09
C VAL A 134 11.49 -6.22 6.74
N ASP A 135 12.06 -7.27 6.20
CA ASP A 135 11.68 -7.81 4.89
C ASP A 135 10.19 -8.14 4.79
N GLY A 136 9.56 -7.73 3.69
CA GLY A 136 8.15 -7.97 3.40
C GLY A 136 7.17 -7.20 4.30
N LYS A 137 7.67 -6.19 5.06
CA LYS A 137 6.88 -5.32 5.92
C LYS A 137 6.92 -3.88 5.43
N TRP A 138 5.97 -3.05 5.90
CA TRP A 138 5.75 -1.71 5.41
C TRP A 138 5.68 -0.68 6.54
N ALA A 139 6.36 0.44 6.35
CA ALA A 139 6.08 1.66 7.11
C ALA A 139 5.07 2.53 6.35
N ILE A 140 4.01 2.96 7.02
CA ILE A 140 3.04 3.93 6.49
C ILE A 140 3.27 5.24 7.22
N VAL A 141 3.99 6.16 6.58
CA VAL A 141 4.42 7.40 7.22
C VAL A 141 3.36 8.48 7.07
N LEU A 142 3.11 9.24 8.15
CA LEU A 142 2.21 10.38 8.13
C LEU A 142 2.75 11.44 7.17
N GLY A 143 2.00 11.73 6.10
CA GLY A 143 2.31 12.77 5.12
C GLY A 143 1.47 14.01 5.36
N LEU A 144 0.20 13.98 4.95
CA LEU A 144 -0.77 15.05 5.18
C LEU A 144 -2.00 14.45 5.86
N THR A 145 -2.31 14.89 7.08
CA THR A 145 -3.38 14.30 7.88
C THR A 145 -4.70 15.08 7.74
N SER A 146 -5.85 14.42 7.97
CA SER A 146 -7.18 14.99 7.72
C SER A 146 -7.74 15.86 8.86
N ASN A 147 -7.04 15.92 10.00
CA ASN A 147 -7.51 16.69 11.17
C ASN A 147 -7.19 18.18 11.05
N LYS A 148 -8.01 19.01 11.68
CA LYS A 148 -7.82 20.46 11.68
C LYS A 148 -6.46 20.91 12.20
N GLY A 149 -5.87 20.19 13.16
CA GLY A 149 -4.54 20.47 13.72
C GLY A 149 -3.38 20.31 12.72
N ALA A 150 -3.60 19.78 11.51
CA ALA A 150 -2.60 19.77 10.43
C ALA A 150 -2.12 21.20 10.10
N GLU A 151 -2.99 22.20 10.25
CA GLU A 151 -2.65 23.62 10.06
C GLU A 151 -1.57 24.14 11.02
N ASP A 152 -1.36 23.50 12.17
CA ASP A 152 -0.37 23.94 13.15
C ASP A 152 1.06 23.71 12.67
N PHE A 153 1.30 22.62 11.91
CA PHE A 153 2.61 22.21 11.43
C PHE A 153 2.64 21.87 9.94
N GLU A 154 1.79 20.99 9.46
CA GLU A 154 1.91 20.36 8.14
C GLU A 154 1.81 21.41 7.00
N PHE A 155 0.97 22.43 7.16
CA PHE A 155 0.82 23.56 6.21
C PHE A 155 1.75 24.73 6.48
N LYS A 156 2.70 24.62 7.42
CA LYS A 156 3.66 25.73 7.65
C LYS A 156 4.66 25.81 6.51
N LYS A 157 4.90 27.02 6.07
CA LYS A 157 5.89 27.34 5.05
C LYS A 157 7.29 27.24 5.62
N MET A 158 8.15 26.56 4.89
CA MET A 158 9.57 26.43 5.19
C MET A 158 10.38 27.20 4.14
N ALA A 159 11.40 27.93 4.59
CA ALA A 159 12.33 28.55 3.67
C ALA A 159 13.15 27.47 2.95
N ARG A 160 13.24 27.55 1.63
CA ARG A 160 14.15 26.71 0.85
C ARG A 160 15.60 27.12 1.07
N GLU A 161 16.45 26.18 1.47
CA GLU A 161 17.87 26.44 1.67
C GLU A 161 18.62 26.74 0.36
N ASP A 162 18.09 26.36 -0.81
CA ASP A 162 18.84 26.26 -2.07
C ASP A 162 18.43 27.21 -3.19
N THR A 163 17.55 28.19 -3.01
CA THR A 163 17.12 28.98 -4.16
C THR A 163 17.20 30.48 -3.96
N ARG A 164 17.94 31.14 -4.84
CA ARG A 164 17.92 32.61 -5.01
C ARG A 164 16.54 33.16 -5.49
N HIS A 165 15.59 32.24 -5.80
CA HIS A 165 14.22 32.53 -6.25
C HIS A 165 13.24 31.51 -5.66
N GLY A 166 13.32 31.25 -4.33
CA GLY A 166 12.59 30.16 -3.69
C GLY A 166 11.08 30.38 -3.60
N VAL A 167 10.32 29.47 -4.14
CA VAL A 167 8.93 29.24 -3.72
C VAL A 167 8.99 28.55 -2.37
N ASP A 168 8.28 29.10 -1.37
CA ASP A 168 8.15 28.47 -0.05
C ASP A 168 7.61 27.03 -0.20
N GLU A 169 8.21 26.11 0.52
CA GLU A 169 7.79 24.70 0.58
C GLU A 169 6.97 24.49 1.86
N LEU A 170 5.88 23.73 1.79
CA LEU A 170 5.12 23.36 2.98
C LEU A 170 5.80 22.19 3.72
N LEU A 171 5.62 22.13 5.05
CA LEU A 171 6.27 21.08 5.84
C LEU A 171 5.88 19.68 5.37
N TYR A 172 4.60 19.42 5.05
CA TYR A 172 4.19 18.11 4.56
C TYR A 172 4.88 17.74 3.23
N GLU A 173 5.13 18.71 2.34
CA GLU A 173 5.84 18.48 1.08
C GLU A 173 7.31 18.10 1.34
N LYS A 174 7.94 18.77 2.29
CA LYS A 174 9.31 18.44 2.72
C LYS A 174 9.37 17.03 3.31
N VAL A 175 8.40 16.67 4.14
CA VAL A 175 8.27 15.31 4.70
C VAL A 175 8.16 14.29 3.59
N LEU A 176 7.21 14.44 2.66
CA LEU A 176 7.00 13.49 1.56
C LEU A 176 8.26 13.31 0.72
N LYS A 177 8.90 14.40 0.29
CA LYS A 177 10.14 14.37 -0.51
C LYS A 177 11.31 13.73 0.24
N THR A 178 11.45 14.02 1.52
CA THR A 178 12.56 13.51 2.32
C THR A 178 12.38 12.02 2.61
N VAL A 179 11.19 11.65 3.09
CA VAL A 179 10.89 10.28 3.50
C VAL A 179 10.84 9.31 2.31
N SER A 180 10.40 9.76 1.13
CA SER A 180 10.40 8.92 -0.08
C SER A 180 11.77 8.38 -0.48
N ASN A 181 12.85 9.02 0.00
CA ASN A 181 14.23 8.56 -0.21
C ASN A 181 14.73 7.59 0.89
N TRP A 182 13.94 7.29 1.91
CA TRP A 182 14.34 6.38 3.00
C TRP A 182 13.95 4.94 2.77
N GLY A 183 12.90 4.72 1.99
CA GLY A 183 12.38 3.40 1.65
C GLY A 183 12.24 3.19 0.15
N THR A 184 11.52 2.15 -0.20
CA THR A 184 11.20 1.77 -1.57
C THR A 184 9.68 1.76 -1.78
N LEU A 185 9.25 1.57 -3.02
CA LEU A 185 7.84 1.40 -3.35
C LEU A 185 7.22 0.12 -2.77
N ASP A 186 8.05 -0.81 -2.28
CA ASP A 186 7.66 -2.12 -1.75
C ASP A 186 7.63 -2.18 -0.22
N ASN A 187 8.08 -1.11 0.47
CA ASN A 187 8.10 -1.06 1.93
C ASN A 187 7.68 0.27 2.54
N LEU A 188 7.33 1.27 1.69
CA LEU A 188 6.96 2.61 2.14
C LEU A 188 5.65 3.08 1.52
N MET A 189 4.71 3.48 2.36
CA MET A 189 3.45 4.16 2.01
C MET A 189 3.33 5.48 2.77
N PHE A 190 2.39 6.32 2.37
CA PHE A 190 2.06 7.55 3.08
C PHE A 190 0.59 7.60 3.50
N VAL A 191 0.31 8.22 4.65
CA VAL A 191 -1.04 8.66 5.01
C VAL A 191 -1.31 9.98 4.32
N VAL A 192 -2.40 10.05 3.55
CA VAL A 192 -2.91 11.29 2.94
C VAL A 192 -4.41 11.37 3.20
N GLY A 193 -4.83 12.38 3.95
CA GLY A 193 -6.22 12.54 4.39
C GLY A 193 -7.20 12.83 3.25
N ALA A 194 -8.35 12.18 3.26
CA ALA A 194 -9.41 12.34 2.25
C ALA A 194 -9.99 13.76 2.14
N THR A 195 -9.85 14.56 3.20
CA THR A 195 -10.35 15.96 3.25
C THR A 195 -9.51 16.94 2.43
N HIS A 196 -8.34 16.51 1.96
CA HIS A 196 -7.41 17.32 1.17
C HIS A 196 -7.39 16.88 -0.30
N ALA A 197 -8.56 16.62 -0.88
CA ALA A 197 -8.69 16.12 -2.25
C ALA A 197 -7.98 17.01 -3.29
N ASP A 198 -7.93 18.33 -3.09
CA ASP A 198 -7.23 19.26 -3.99
C ASP A 198 -5.71 19.08 -3.97
N GLU A 199 -5.14 18.63 -2.86
CA GLU A 199 -3.70 18.39 -2.72
C GLU A 199 -3.24 17.11 -3.40
N PHE A 200 -4.11 16.14 -3.69
CA PHE A 200 -3.71 14.85 -4.24
C PHE A 200 -2.93 14.96 -5.54
N ASN A 201 -3.33 15.84 -6.47
CA ASN A 201 -2.59 16.05 -7.71
C ASN A 201 -1.16 16.56 -7.46
N HIS A 202 -1.00 17.41 -6.46
CA HIS A 202 0.30 17.94 -6.08
C HIS A 202 1.13 16.88 -5.34
N ILE A 203 0.54 16.21 -4.36
CA ILE A 203 1.18 15.13 -3.60
C ILE A 203 1.64 14.00 -4.53
N ARG A 204 0.81 13.65 -5.54
CA ARG A 204 1.16 12.62 -6.52
C ARG A 204 2.40 13.00 -7.36
N LYS A 205 2.63 14.30 -7.64
CA LYS A 205 3.87 14.76 -8.28
C LYS A 205 5.10 14.59 -7.41
N LEU A 206 4.95 14.65 -6.08
CA LEU A 206 6.05 14.48 -5.13
C LEU A 206 6.38 13.00 -4.89
N THR A 207 5.37 12.14 -4.86
CA THR A 207 5.49 10.72 -4.58
C THR A 207 4.67 9.89 -5.58
N PRO A 208 5.08 9.92 -6.89
CA PRO A 208 4.24 9.51 -8.02
C PRO A 208 3.79 8.04 -7.97
N HIS A 209 4.54 7.17 -7.33
CA HIS A 209 4.32 5.73 -7.38
C HIS A 209 4.06 5.06 -6.02
N HIS A 210 4.09 5.83 -4.92
CA HIS A 210 3.82 5.29 -3.59
C HIS A 210 2.33 4.98 -3.40
N PHE A 211 2.04 3.95 -2.62
CA PHE A 211 0.69 3.74 -2.10
C PHE A 211 0.33 4.80 -1.06
N TYR A 212 -0.94 5.20 -1.06
CA TYR A 212 -1.50 6.06 -0.02
C TYR A 212 -2.55 5.31 0.77
N LEU A 213 -2.42 5.36 2.10
CA LEU A 213 -3.51 5.08 3.01
C LEU A 213 -4.32 6.36 3.16
N VAL A 214 -5.58 6.33 2.74
CA VAL A 214 -6.46 7.51 2.70
C VAL A 214 -7.58 7.37 3.74
N PRO A 215 -7.38 7.87 4.96
CA PRO A 215 -8.42 7.89 5.98
C PRO A 215 -9.39 9.06 5.77
N GLY A 216 -10.62 8.91 6.32
CA GLY A 216 -11.60 9.99 6.35
C GLY A 216 -12.71 9.91 5.30
N LEU A 217 -12.84 8.79 4.59
CA LEU A 217 -13.95 8.58 3.68
C LEU A 217 -15.30 8.54 4.42
N GLY A 218 -16.31 9.17 3.87
CA GLY A 218 -17.67 9.24 4.40
C GLY A 218 -17.80 10.13 5.63
N ALA A 219 -17.34 9.69 6.77
CA ALA A 219 -17.53 10.39 8.06
C ALA A 219 -16.89 11.80 8.13
N GLN A 220 -15.92 12.10 7.28
CA GLN A 220 -15.22 13.40 7.21
C GLN A 220 -15.45 14.15 5.89
N GLY A 221 -16.32 13.63 5.01
CA GLY A 221 -16.74 14.31 3.78
C GLY A 221 -15.85 14.07 2.54
N GLY A 222 -14.88 13.16 2.60
CA GLY A 222 -14.08 12.80 1.42
C GLY A 222 -14.90 12.08 0.36
N SER A 223 -14.75 12.46 -0.92
CA SER A 223 -15.37 11.82 -2.08
C SER A 223 -14.46 10.73 -2.63
N LEU A 224 -14.95 9.48 -2.69
CA LEU A 224 -14.21 8.36 -3.26
C LEU A 224 -13.85 8.60 -4.72
N LYS A 225 -14.81 9.09 -5.52
CA LYS A 225 -14.59 9.41 -6.92
C LYS A 225 -13.49 10.45 -7.11
N GLU A 226 -13.55 11.55 -6.37
CA GLU A 226 -12.57 12.63 -6.48
C GLU A 226 -11.16 12.19 -6.07
N ILE A 227 -11.03 11.40 -4.99
CA ILE A 227 -9.76 10.81 -4.56
C ILE A 227 -9.21 9.92 -5.66
N SER A 228 -10.04 9.08 -6.25
CA SER A 228 -9.63 8.14 -7.31
C SER A 228 -9.17 8.86 -8.57
N GLU A 229 -9.94 9.84 -9.04
CA GLU A 229 -9.59 10.63 -10.23
C GLU A 229 -8.26 11.40 -10.08
N LYS A 230 -7.96 11.89 -8.86
CA LYS A 230 -6.77 12.72 -8.60
C LYS A 230 -5.53 11.93 -8.17
N ALA A 231 -5.73 10.79 -7.52
CA ALA A 231 -4.63 10.08 -6.85
C ALA A 231 -4.39 8.65 -7.32
N MET A 232 -5.32 8.04 -8.07
CA MET A 232 -5.10 6.68 -8.58
C MET A 232 -3.96 6.64 -9.58
N ILE A 233 -3.14 5.62 -9.45
CA ILE A 233 -2.10 5.28 -10.40
C ILE A 233 -2.43 3.94 -11.06
N ARG A 234 -1.59 3.49 -11.96
CA ARG A 234 -1.81 2.30 -12.78
C ARG A 234 -2.05 1.02 -11.98
N ASP A 235 -1.31 0.81 -10.90
CA ASP A 235 -1.49 -0.31 -9.95
C ASP A 235 -2.40 0.05 -8.78
N CYS A 236 -3.34 0.94 -9.01
CA CYS A 236 -4.23 1.58 -8.05
C CYS A 236 -3.50 2.59 -7.14
N GLY A 237 -2.52 2.17 -6.34
CA GLY A 237 -1.75 3.04 -5.45
C GLY A 237 -2.54 3.65 -4.29
N LEU A 238 -3.71 3.10 -3.97
CA LEU A 238 -4.62 3.58 -2.93
C LEU A 238 -5.11 2.45 -2.04
N LEU A 239 -5.19 2.74 -0.74
CA LEU A 239 -5.97 2.01 0.25
C LEU A 239 -6.89 3.03 0.92
N VAL A 240 -8.17 3.03 0.57
CA VAL A 240 -9.14 3.99 1.12
C VAL A 240 -9.81 3.39 2.34
N ASN A 241 -9.62 4.05 3.49
CA ASN A 241 -10.10 3.52 4.77
C ASN A 241 -11.49 4.05 5.13
N ALA A 242 -12.42 3.13 5.31
CA ALA A 242 -13.73 3.36 5.93
C ALA A 242 -13.82 2.56 7.24
N SER A 243 -14.18 3.21 8.34
CA SER A 243 -14.30 2.58 9.66
C SER A 243 -15.73 2.70 10.17
N ARG A 244 -16.07 3.76 10.89
CA ARG A 244 -17.36 3.95 11.56
C ARG A 244 -18.59 3.75 10.66
N ALA A 245 -18.51 4.15 9.39
CA ALA A 245 -19.59 3.99 8.44
C ALA A 245 -19.92 2.50 8.18
N ILE A 246 -18.94 1.62 8.28
CA ILE A 246 -19.08 0.17 8.10
C ILE A 246 -19.41 -0.50 9.43
N ILE A 247 -18.50 -0.39 10.40
CA ILE A 247 -18.58 -1.24 11.62
C ILE A 247 -19.68 -0.83 12.59
N TYR A 248 -20.24 0.39 12.47
CA TYR A 248 -21.34 0.89 13.29
C TYR A 248 -22.57 1.26 12.44
N SER A 249 -22.79 0.55 11.34
CA SER A 249 -23.95 0.73 10.46
C SER A 249 -25.26 0.31 11.14
N SER A 250 -25.21 -0.63 12.09
CA SER A 250 -26.33 -1.02 12.96
C SER A 250 -25.84 -1.34 14.37
N GLU A 251 -26.70 -1.08 15.37
CA GLU A 251 -26.51 -1.45 16.78
C GLU A 251 -27.27 -2.74 17.17
N LYS A 252 -27.92 -3.39 16.21
CA LYS A 252 -28.77 -4.57 16.41
C LYS A 252 -28.02 -5.86 16.10
N GLU A 253 -28.76 -6.98 16.09
CA GLU A 253 -28.22 -8.30 15.76
C GLU A 253 -27.78 -8.41 14.29
N ASP A 254 -28.35 -7.57 13.40
CA ASP A 254 -28.06 -7.49 11.96
C ASP A 254 -26.80 -6.66 11.64
N PHE A 255 -26.01 -6.26 12.62
CA PHE A 255 -24.86 -5.35 12.45
C PHE A 255 -23.86 -5.83 11.40
N ALA A 256 -23.65 -7.14 11.28
CA ALA A 256 -22.72 -7.72 10.33
C ALA A 256 -23.26 -7.68 8.88
N GLU A 257 -24.56 -7.93 8.71
CA GLU A 257 -25.24 -7.82 7.43
C GLU A 257 -25.27 -6.37 6.92
N GLU A 258 -25.56 -5.41 7.81
CA GLU A 258 -25.52 -3.99 7.49
C GLU A 258 -24.09 -3.52 7.16
N ALA A 259 -23.08 -3.98 7.90
CA ALA A 259 -21.69 -3.71 7.59
C ALA A 259 -21.29 -4.23 6.21
N ARG A 260 -21.78 -5.44 5.86
CA ARG A 260 -21.59 -6.02 4.52
C ARG A 260 -22.23 -5.14 3.44
N ALA A 261 -23.47 -4.72 3.63
CA ALA A 261 -24.19 -3.90 2.66
C ALA A 261 -23.46 -2.57 2.37
N ILE A 262 -22.94 -1.91 3.40
CA ILE A 262 -22.14 -0.68 3.23
C ILE A 262 -20.81 -0.97 2.53
N ALA A 263 -20.12 -2.07 2.89
CA ALA A 263 -18.88 -2.45 2.22
C ALA A 263 -19.08 -2.79 0.72
N GLU A 264 -20.22 -3.40 0.38
CA GLU A 264 -20.62 -3.68 -1.02
C GLU A 264 -20.83 -2.38 -1.82
N GLN A 265 -21.43 -1.35 -1.23
CA GLN A 265 -21.58 -0.03 -1.89
C GLN A 265 -20.20 0.58 -2.18
N TYR A 266 -19.28 0.60 -1.23
CA TYR A 266 -17.93 1.07 -1.47
C TYR A 266 -17.19 0.25 -2.53
N GLN A 267 -17.32 -1.07 -2.50
CA GLN A 267 -16.68 -1.93 -3.50
C GLN A 267 -17.24 -1.68 -4.91
N GLN A 268 -18.56 -1.46 -5.05
CA GLN A 268 -19.15 -1.12 -6.33
C GLN A 268 -18.63 0.22 -6.88
N GLU A 269 -18.61 1.27 -6.05
CA GLU A 269 -18.03 2.57 -6.43
C GLU A 269 -16.55 2.44 -6.82
N MET A 270 -15.76 1.64 -6.07
CA MET A 270 -14.35 1.36 -6.36
C MET A 270 -14.15 0.60 -7.67
N ASN A 271 -15.05 -0.36 -7.96
CA ASN A 271 -15.00 -1.12 -9.20
C ASN A 271 -15.20 -0.23 -10.43
N GLU A 272 -16.05 0.80 -10.34
CA GLU A 272 -16.25 1.78 -11.42
C GLU A 272 -14.99 2.64 -11.68
N GLN A 273 -14.18 2.89 -10.66
CA GLN A 273 -12.97 3.69 -10.78
C GLN A 273 -11.75 2.88 -11.22
N LEU A 274 -11.71 1.59 -10.89
CA LEU A 274 -10.58 0.74 -11.26
C LEU A 274 -10.57 0.49 -12.76
N PRO A 275 -9.41 0.63 -13.44
CA PRO A 275 -9.31 0.27 -14.84
C PRO A 275 -9.80 -1.17 -15.08
N GLU A 276 -10.35 -1.42 -16.25
CA GLU A 276 -10.67 -2.79 -16.63
C GLU A 276 -9.43 -3.67 -16.45
N LYS A 277 -9.65 -4.92 -16.02
CA LYS A 277 -8.63 -5.90 -15.70
C LYS A 277 -7.86 -6.29 -17.00
N ASN A 278 -7.23 -5.35 -17.61
CA ASN A 278 -6.23 -5.58 -18.63
C ASN A 278 -4.86 -5.45 -17.96
N ILE A 279 -4.56 -6.51 -17.14
CA ILE A 279 -3.36 -7.22 -17.44
C ILE A 279 -2.13 -6.44 -17.04
N PHE A 280 -1.73 -6.60 -15.81
CA PHE A 280 -0.30 -6.48 -15.55
C PHE A 280 0.39 -7.66 -16.28
N GLN A 281 0.63 -7.48 -17.57
CA GLN A 281 1.65 -8.24 -18.24
C GLN A 281 2.96 -7.64 -17.74
N LEU A 282 3.60 -8.27 -16.78
CA LEU A 282 4.82 -7.80 -16.16
C LEU A 282 5.99 -8.64 -16.64
N GLY A 283 7.14 -8.02 -16.73
CA GLY A 283 8.42 -8.71 -16.86
C GLY A 283 9.36 -8.24 -15.75
N CYS A 284 10.09 -9.16 -15.14
CA CYS A 284 11.12 -8.86 -14.17
C CYS A 284 12.51 -9.06 -14.79
N VAL A 285 13.39 -8.08 -14.65
CA VAL A 285 14.77 -8.09 -15.13
C VAL A 285 15.67 -8.72 -14.09
N TYR A 286 16.46 -9.72 -14.45
CA TYR A 286 17.39 -10.39 -13.54
C TYR A 286 18.84 -10.04 -13.80
N GLU A 287 19.24 -10.05 -15.08
CA GLU A 287 20.60 -9.72 -15.48
C GLU A 287 20.58 -8.77 -16.67
N ILE A 288 21.57 -7.88 -16.73
CA ILE A 288 21.70 -6.86 -17.77
C ILE A 288 23.10 -6.88 -18.33
N PHE A 289 23.21 -6.99 -19.64
CA PHE A 289 24.46 -6.93 -20.37
C PHE A 289 24.40 -5.77 -21.40
N ASN A 290 25.26 -4.79 -21.24
CA ASN A 290 25.39 -3.69 -22.19
C ASN A 290 26.13 -4.15 -23.45
N THR A 291 25.54 -3.90 -24.62
CA THR A 291 26.14 -4.21 -25.93
C THR A 291 26.05 -3.00 -26.85
N SER A 292 26.82 -3.03 -27.94
CA SER A 292 26.74 -2.00 -28.99
C SER A 292 25.37 -1.92 -29.67
N ASN A 293 24.54 -2.96 -29.57
CA ASN A 293 23.24 -3.06 -30.22
C ASN A 293 22.04 -2.83 -29.26
N GLY A 294 22.31 -2.58 -27.98
CA GLY A 294 21.29 -2.38 -26.95
C GLY A 294 21.58 -3.18 -25.69
N LEU A 295 20.60 -3.25 -24.79
CA LEU A 295 20.69 -3.99 -23.55
C LEU A 295 20.22 -5.43 -23.77
N ILE A 296 21.07 -6.43 -23.51
CA ILE A 296 20.64 -7.81 -23.40
C ILE A 296 20.21 -8.03 -21.96
N THR A 297 18.99 -8.54 -21.75
CA THR A 297 18.44 -8.79 -20.43
C THR A 297 17.95 -10.23 -20.32
N ILE A 298 18.06 -10.80 -19.12
CA ILE A 298 17.36 -12.03 -18.76
C ILE A 298 16.14 -11.64 -17.97
N MET A 299 14.96 -12.07 -18.44
CA MET A 299 13.67 -11.68 -17.89
C MET A 299 12.75 -12.90 -17.79
N ASP A 300 11.88 -12.91 -16.78
CA ASP A 300 10.65 -13.69 -16.80
C ASP A 300 9.44 -12.78 -17.02
N PHE A 301 8.30 -13.37 -17.34
CA PHE A 301 7.05 -12.65 -17.57
C PHE A 301 5.91 -13.38 -16.86
N THR A 302 4.87 -12.63 -16.50
CA THR A 302 3.64 -13.22 -15.94
C THR A 302 3.05 -14.27 -16.87
N GLU A 303 2.44 -15.32 -16.32
CA GLU A 303 1.98 -16.53 -17.06
C GLU A 303 1.18 -16.25 -18.33
N ASN A 304 0.41 -15.18 -18.35
CA ASN A 304 -0.41 -14.80 -19.52
C ASN A 304 0.30 -13.84 -20.49
N THR A 305 1.60 -13.65 -20.30
CA THR A 305 2.41 -12.72 -21.13
C THR A 305 3.36 -13.50 -22.00
N THR A 306 3.18 -13.40 -23.31
CA THR A 306 4.14 -13.90 -24.29
C THR A 306 4.83 -12.71 -24.95
N PRO A 307 6.06 -12.35 -24.55
CA PRO A 307 6.77 -11.23 -25.15
C PRO A 307 7.09 -11.53 -26.61
N LYS A 308 7.07 -10.51 -27.45
CA LYS A 308 7.36 -10.58 -28.89
C LYS A 308 8.30 -9.46 -29.29
N ILE A 309 9.00 -9.62 -30.42
CA ILE A 309 9.73 -8.51 -31.04
C ILE A 309 8.72 -7.40 -31.37
N GLY A 310 9.02 -6.19 -30.92
CA GLY A 310 8.14 -5.04 -31.02
C GLY A 310 7.40 -4.70 -29.71
N THR A 311 7.31 -5.62 -28.77
CA THR A 311 6.71 -5.37 -27.44
C THR A 311 7.41 -4.20 -26.76
N ILE A 312 6.62 -3.29 -26.18
CA ILE A 312 7.12 -2.16 -25.41
C ILE A 312 7.02 -2.49 -23.92
N LEU A 313 8.10 -2.28 -23.21
CA LEU A 313 8.20 -2.40 -21.77
C LEU A 313 8.30 -1.01 -21.14
N GLU A 314 7.63 -0.77 -20.03
CA GLU A 314 7.65 0.52 -19.33
C GLU A 314 7.89 0.30 -17.83
N ASN A 315 8.82 1.05 -17.25
CA ASN A 315 9.01 1.06 -15.80
C ASN A 315 8.03 2.02 -15.11
N MET A 316 8.05 2.02 -13.79
CA MET A 316 7.18 2.87 -12.97
C MET A 316 7.45 4.38 -13.14
N LEU A 317 8.59 4.76 -13.69
CA LEU A 317 8.96 6.14 -14.00
C LEU A 317 8.52 6.58 -15.41
N GLY A 318 7.86 5.68 -16.18
CA GLY A 318 7.42 5.97 -17.54
C GLY A 318 8.51 5.82 -18.59
N HIS A 319 9.72 5.31 -18.22
CA HIS A 319 10.76 5.03 -19.19
C HIS A 319 10.41 3.76 -19.97
N ARG A 320 10.63 3.79 -21.29
CA ARG A 320 10.19 2.75 -22.21
C ARG A 320 11.34 2.10 -22.94
N TRP A 321 11.25 0.79 -23.09
CA TRP A 321 12.16 -0.02 -23.91
C TRP A 321 11.35 -0.85 -24.89
N LYS A 322 11.90 -1.03 -26.09
CA LYS A 322 11.32 -1.91 -27.10
C LYS A 322 12.12 -3.19 -27.18
N ILE A 323 11.44 -4.33 -27.16
CA ILE A 323 12.07 -5.62 -27.46
C ILE A 323 12.39 -5.66 -28.95
N THR A 324 13.67 -5.72 -29.29
CA THR A 324 14.16 -5.78 -30.67
C THR A 324 14.71 -7.16 -31.05
N GLY A 325 14.95 -8.01 -30.05
CA GLY A 325 15.34 -9.40 -30.23
C GLY A 325 14.88 -10.20 -29.02
N ILE A 326 14.52 -11.46 -29.23
CA ILE A 326 14.09 -12.37 -28.17
C ILE A 326 14.51 -13.80 -28.49
N ASP A 327 15.07 -14.47 -27.50
CA ASP A 327 15.34 -15.91 -27.58
C ASP A 327 14.12 -16.74 -27.20
N ALA A 328 14.08 -17.99 -27.63
CA ALA A 328 13.05 -18.92 -27.18
C ALA A 328 13.10 -19.11 -25.66
N PRO A 329 11.93 -19.27 -25.02
CA PRO A 329 11.89 -19.48 -23.58
C PRO A 329 12.64 -20.74 -23.17
N LYS A 330 13.41 -20.62 -22.09
CA LYS A 330 14.12 -21.75 -21.48
C LYS A 330 13.50 -22.05 -20.12
N SER A 331 13.19 -23.32 -19.88
CA SER A 331 12.84 -23.76 -18.53
C SER A 331 14.06 -23.64 -17.61
N ILE A 332 13.83 -23.23 -16.37
CA ILE A 332 14.89 -23.02 -15.41
C ILE A 332 15.23 -24.31 -14.71
N ASP A 333 16.48 -24.72 -14.83
CA ASP A 333 17.07 -25.63 -13.87
C ASP A 333 17.45 -24.83 -12.60
N MET A 334 16.61 -24.94 -11.57
CA MET A 334 16.73 -24.19 -10.32
C MET A 334 18.08 -24.39 -9.58
N THR A 335 18.89 -25.36 -9.99
CA THR A 335 20.19 -25.65 -9.39
C THR A 335 21.33 -24.80 -9.96
N SER A 336 21.11 -24.17 -11.10
CA SER A 336 22.15 -23.46 -11.86
C SER A 336 22.02 -21.92 -11.85
N PHE A 337 20.92 -21.36 -11.35
CA PHE A 337 20.71 -19.92 -11.33
C PHE A 337 20.89 -19.29 -9.95
N LYS A 338 21.47 -18.08 -9.91
CA LYS A 338 21.67 -17.30 -8.68
C LYS A 338 20.39 -16.64 -8.15
N PHE A 339 19.30 -16.70 -8.89
CA PHE A 339 18.03 -16.05 -8.56
C PHE A 339 16.85 -16.99 -8.80
N LYS A 340 15.74 -16.75 -8.09
CA LYS A 340 14.46 -17.44 -8.27
C LYS A 340 13.56 -16.57 -9.17
N PRO A 341 12.98 -17.09 -10.26
CA PRO A 341 12.03 -16.35 -11.08
C PRO A 341 10.84 -15.87 -10.25
N ARG A 342 10.33 -14.72 -10.62
CA ARG A 342 9.26 -14.03 -9.89
C ARG A 342 7.87 -14.38 -10.41
N PHE A 343 7.74 -14.54 -11.72
CA PHE A 343 6.45 -14.64 -12.38
C PHE A 343 6.20 -15.98 -13.08
N SER A 344 7.23 -16.66 -13.55
CA SER A 344 7.06 -17.95 -14.24
C SER A 344 8.30 -18.84 -14.11
N ASP A 345 8.16 -20.12 -14.46
CA ASP A 345 9.28 -21.07 -14.54
C ASP A 345 10.09 -20.95 -15.85
N PHE A 346 9.75 -19.97 -16.69
CA PHE A 346 10.41 -19.71 -17.96
C PHE A 346 11.10 -18.35 -17.95
N ILE A 347 12.33 -18.31 -18.48
CA ILE A 347 13.08 -17.08 -18.70
C ILE A 347 13.32 -16.85 -20.20
N TYR A 348 13.44 -15.58 -20.56
CA TYR A 348 13.68 -15.10 -21.90
C TYR A 348 14.93 -14.24 -21.93
N GLY A 349 15.78 -14.44 -22.95
CA GLY A 349 16.80 -13.46 -23.32
C GLY A 349 16.17 -12.38 -24.21
N CYS A 350 16.13 -11.14 -23.75
CA CYS A 350 15.53 -10.03 -24.48
C CYS A 350 16.59 -9.00 -24.85
N LEU A 351 16.66 -8.61 -26.12
CA LEU A 351 17.42 -7.43 -26.57
C LEU A 351 16.51 -6.21 -26.49
N LEU A 352 16.84 -5.25 -25.64
CA LEU A 352 16.07 -4.04 -25.41
C LEU A 352 16.76 -2.80 -25.96
N GLN A 353 15.98 -1.93 -26.58
CA GLN A 353 16.40 -0.59 -26.99
C GLN A 353 15.55 0.47 -26.27
N PRO A 354 16.15 1.50 -25.64
CA PRO A 354 15.41 2.58 -25.02
C PRO A 354 14.66 3.42 -26.05
N ILE A 355 13.48 3.95 -25.64
CA ILE A 355 12.66 4.84 -26.45
C ILE A 355 12.67 6.23 -25.80
N ASN A 356 13.25 7.23 -26.49
CA ASN A 356 13.22 8.64 -26.08
C ASN A 356 13.80 8.96 -24.68
N HIS A 357 14.75 8.17 -24.20
CA HIS A 357 15.45 8.41 -22.93
C HIS A 357 16.85 7.74 -22.94
N SER A 358 17.69 8.14 -21.97
CA SER A 358 19.03 7.58 -21.73
C SER A 358 19.15 6.84 -20.38
N GLU A 359 18.03 6.59 -19.72
CA GLU A 359 18.01 5.93 -18.40
C GLU A 359 18.48 4.48 -18.49
N ILE A 360 19.17 4.05 -17.43
CA ILE A 360 19.72 2.70 -17.29
C ILE A 360 18.69 1.83 -16.59
N LEU A 361 18.35 0.71 -17.24
CA LEU A 361 17.55 -0.36 -16.64
C LEU A 361 18.31 -0.97 -15.45
N LYS A 362 17.61 -1.37 -14.41
CA LYS A 362 18.19 -1.96 -13.20
C LYS A 362 17.83 -3.44 -13.08
N GLU A 363 18.74 -4.22 -12.49
CA GLU A 363 18.43 -5.59 -12.09
C GLU A 363 17.30 -5.63 -11.05
N HIS A 364 16.45 -6.64 -11.13
CA HIS A 364 15.22 -6.80 -10.35
C HIS A 364 14.15 -5.72 -10.59
N GLU A 365 14.33 -4.89 -11.60
CA GLU A 365 13.30 -3.92 -12.01
C GLU A 365 12.13 -4.65 -12.66
N VAL A 366 10.93 -4.31 -12.21
CA VAL A 366 9.69 -4.83 -12.80
C VAL A 366 9.20 -3.87 -13.86
N LEU A 367 9.02 -4.39 -15.07
CA LEU A 367 8.56 -3.65 -16.21
C LEU A 367 7.15 -4.11 -16.59
N GLN A 368 6.32 -3.16 -16.97
CA GLN A 368 5.04 -3.50 -17.57
C GLN A 368 5.19 -3.70 -19.08
N VAL A 369 4.52 -4.69 -19.59
CA VAL A 369 4.34 -4.94 -21.01
C VAL A 369 3.21 -4.06 -21.51
N LEU A 370 3.51 -3.19 -22.48
CA LEU A 370 2.54 -2.38 -23.21
C LEU A 370 2.24 -3.06 -24.54
N ASN A 371 0.97 -3.38 -24.77
CA ASN A 371 0.51 -3.93 -26.05
C ASN A 371 0.22 -2.83 -27.08
#